data_266ec798aedb2ff3d12ca00aa1c58a03
#
_entry.id   266ec798aedb2ff3d12ca00aa1c58a03
#
_cell.length_a   1.000
_cell.length_b   1.000
_cell.length_c   1.000
_cell.angle_alpha   90.00
_cell.angle_beta   90.00
_cell.angle_gamma   90.00
#
_symmetry.space_group_name_H-M   'P 1'
#
loop_
_entity.id
_entity.type
_entity.pdbx_description
1 polymer ?
#
loop_
_entity_poly.entity_id
_entity_poly.type
_entity_poly.pdbx_seq_one_letter_code
_entity_poly.pdbx_strand_id
1 'polypeptide(L)'
;MRLYFLIPLFFADVDFFPTLRVMISIEYILLITCSLILLSVAIAKFSDNLGVPTLLIFLGIGMLAGSDGPGGIYFDDARLAQSIGIIALTFILFAGGLETKWNSVRPIIREASILATVGVLLTAFVIAVISMVLLNLSFLQGILLGAIVSSTDAAAVFSVLRSKNVSLKGNLKPLLELESGSNDPMAVFLTIGTLQLIANSETTVPSIAVMFVYQMTIGGALGLGFGKTMTIILNRLKLPYEGIYPVFALAFAGFVYSATTLLEGSGFLAVYIAGIVIGNSDFVQKKSLIRFFDGLSWLSQIAMFLTLGLLVFPHKIVPVIGSGLIISFCLIFIARPLGVFISLLFSKFSLKERMFISWVGLRGAVPIILATFPLLAGIPGADIIFNIVFFIVLTSVLIQGWSIPSVARWLNLAAPETKRFRSPMEFSGGENSDTQLIDFIVPFNAEMIGKSVVELGLPGDSLIVVISRNDEYIVPSGGTYIEANDTLLILVNKQNLPAIKEIVSRLKEIK
;
A
#
# COMPACT_ATOMS: atom_id res chain seq x y z
N MET A 1 -33.28 1.40 11.02
CA MET A 1 -32.96 1.15 12.42
C MET A 1 -33.71 -0.08 12.88
N ARG A 2 -33.16 -1.28 12.67
CA ARG A 2 -33.71 -2.54 13.16
C ARG A 2 -32.58 -3.37 13.70
N LEU A 3 -32.25 -3.17 14.98
CA LEU A 3 -31.49 -4.10 15.80
C LEU A 3 -32.51 -4.94 16.57
N TYR A 4 -33.16 -5.86 15.85
CA TYR A 4 -34.00 -6.86 16.47
C TYR A 4 -33.47 -8.21 16.08
N PHE A 5 -32.54 -8.80 16.86
CA PHE A 5 -32.44 -10.27 16.83
C PHE A 5 -31.50 -10.90 17.87
N LEU A 6 -31.05 -10.18 18.90
CA LEU A 6 -30.23 -10.85 19.92
C LEU A 6 -30.60 -10.57 21.39
N ILE A 7 -31.79 -10.01 21.68
CA ILE A 7 -32.23 -9.82 23.07
C ILE A 7 -33.75 -10.16 23.20
N PRO A 8 -34.15 -11.45 23.18
CA PRO A 8 -35.43 -11.84 23.75
C PRO A 8 -35.32 -12.65 25.04
N LEU A 9 -34.19 -12.69 25.76
CA LEU A 9 -34.11 -13.61 26.92
C LEU A 9 -33.93 -12.93 28.29
N PHE A 10 -33.86 -11.60 28.38
CA PHE A 10 -33.63 -10.94 29.70
C PHE A 10 -34.52 -9.76 30.08
N PHE A 11 -35.40 -9.26 29.23
CA PHE A 11 -36.31 -8.17 29.64
C PHE A 11 -37.72 -8.38 29.02
N ALA A 12 -38.46 -9.33 29.58
CA ALA A 12 -39.92 -9.25 29.57
C ALA A 12 -40.33 -8.25 30.67
N ASP A 13 -41.20 -7.30 30.33
CA ASP A 13 -41.86 -6.34 31.19
C ASP A 13 -41.02 -5.20 31.80
N VAL A 14 -40.78 -4.13 30.99
CA VAL A 14 -40.82 -2.76 31.49
C VAL A 14 -41.22 -1.80 30.34
N ASP A 15 -42.52 -1.58 30.19
CA ASP A 15 -43.09 -0.45 29.46
C ASP A 15 -42.91 0.85 30.26
N PHE A 16 -41.70 1.43 30.28
CA PHE A 16 -41.48 2.65 31.04
C PHE A 16 -40.56 3.71 30.43
N PHE A 17 -40.28 3.71 29.12
CA PHE A 17 -39.60 4.86 28.48
C PHE A 17 -39.97 5.05 27.01
N PRO A 18 -40.91 5.96 26.67
CA PRO A 18 -41.25 6.24 25.27
C PRO A 18 -40.29 7.18 24.51
N THR A 19 -39.11 7.50 25.00
CA THR A 19 -38.16 8.43 24.35
C THR A 19 -36.69 8.08 24.53
N LEU A 20 -36.31 6.80 24.65
CA LEU A 20 -34.92 6.44 24.44
C LEU A 20 -34.64 6.35 22.93
N ARG A 21 -34.22 7.47 22.30
CA ARG A 21 -33.27 7.37 21.20
C ARG A 21 -32.15 6.46 21.75
N VAL A 22 -31.98 5.26 21.17
CA VAL A 22 -30.83 4.41 21.47
C VAL A 22 -29.63 5.21 21.03
N MET A 23 -29.07 6.02 21.93
CA MET A 23 -27.71 6.50 21.83
C MET A 23 -26.88 5.21 21.82
N ILE A 24 -26.38 4.82 20.64
CA ILE A 24 -25.44 3.71 20.56
C ILE A 24 -24.31 4.07 21.51
N SER A 25 -24.22 3.36 22.63
CA SER A 25 -23.20 3.71 23.63
C SER A 25 -21.82 3.42 23.05
N ILE A 26 -20.83 4.15 23.51
CA ILE A 26 -19.44 4.01 23.04
C ILE A 26 -18.95 2.58 23.23
N GLU A 27 -19.44 1.86 24.24
CA GLU A 27 -19.11 0.47 24.52
C GLU A 27 -19.54 -0.46 23.39
N TYR A 28 -20.73 -0.25 22.82
CA TYR A 28 -21.21 -1.03 21.67
C TYR A 28 -20.39 -0.73 20.41
N ILE A 29 -20.05 0.54 20.15
CA ILE A 29 -19.21 0.93 19.03
C ILE A 29 -17.84 0.25 19.16
N LEU A 30 -17.22 0.32 20.34
CA LEU A 30 -15.92 -0.30 20.60
C LEU A 30 -16.02 -1.83 20.47
N LEU A 31 -17.05 -2.46 21.05
CA LEU A 31 -17.25 -3.90 20.98
C LEU A 31 -17.35 -4.37 19.53
N ILE A 32 -18.19 -3.72 18.72
CA ILE A 32 -18.40 -4.06 17.31
C ILE A 32 -17.08 -3.86 16.54
N THR A 33 -16.47 -2.68 16.65
CA THR A 33 -15.26 -2.34 15.90
C THR A 33 -14.10 -3.28 16.25
N CYS A 34 -13.87 -3.52 17.55
CA CYS A 34 -12.81 -4.43 17.98
C CYS A 34 -13.09 -5.87 17.56
N SER A 35 -14.36 -6.32 17.63
CA SER A 35 -14.75 -7.68 17.19
C SER A 35 -14.52 -7.86 15.69
N LEU A 36 -14.86 -6.88 14.86
CA LEU A 36 -14.63 -6.91 13.41
C LEU A 36 -13.13 -6.92 13.08
N ILE A 37 -12.31 -6.12 13.78
CA ILE A 37 -10.86 -6.12 13.61
C ILE A 37 -10.27 -7.47 14.04
N LEU A 38 -10.65 -8.00 15.19
CA LEU A 38 -10.17 -9.31 15.67
C LEU A 38 -10.54 -10.44 14.70
N LEU A 39 -11.78 -10.44 14.21
CA LEU A 39 -12.25 -11.41 13.22
C LEU A 39 -11.44 -11.27 11.91
N SER A 40 -11.19 -10.05 11.45
CA SER A 40 -10.38 -9.76 10.26
C SER A 40 -8.96 -10.30 10.41
N VAL A 41 -8.31 -10.05 11.53
CA VAL A 41 -6.94 -10.54 11.81
C VAL A 41 -6.93 -12.08 11.92
N ALA A 42 -7.91 -12.67 12.59
CA ALA A 42 -8.01 -14.13 12.74
C ALA A 42 -8.18 -14.83 11.37
N ILE A 43 -9.04 -14.29 10.51
CA ILE A 43 -9.30 -14.85 9.18
C ILE A 43 -8.14 -14.57 8.21
N ALA A 44 -7.41 -13.46 8.36
CA ALA A 44 -6.25 -13.15 7.53
C ALA A 44 -5.22 -14.28 7.51
N LYS A 45 -5.02 -14.99 8.64
CA LYS A 45 -4.15 -16.16 8.72
C LYS A 45 -4.58 -17.30 7.77
N PHE A 46 -5.87 -17.45 7.53
CA PHE A 46 -6.40 -18.48 6.62
C PHE A 46 -6.36 -18.06 5.17
N SER A 47 -6.29 -16.75 4.90
CA SER A 47 -6.20 -16.16 3.56
C SER A 47 -5.02 -16.71 2.75
N ASP A 48 -3.86 -16.87 3.38
CA ASP A 48 -2.64 -17.39 2.74
C ASP A 48 -2.86 -18.82 2.19
N ASN A 49 -3.65 -19.63 2.88
CA ASN A 49 -3.99 -20.97 2.45
C ASN A 49 -5.04 -21.00 1.33
N LEU A 50 -5.98 -20.06 1.35
CA LEU A 50 -7.07 -19.96 0.37
C LEU A 50 -6.61 -19.29 -0.93
N GLY A 51 -5.48 -18.56 -0.92
CA GLY A 51 -4.98 -17.80 -2.06
C GLY A 51 -5.85 -16.59 -2.44
N VAL A 52 -6.74 -16.18 -1.55
CA VAL A 52 -7.58 -14.99 -1.71
C VAL A 52 -6.84 -13.80 -1.13
N PRO A 53 -6.77 -12.65 -1.82
CA PRO A 53 -6.17 -11.44 -1.24
C PRO A 53 -6.85 -11.05 0.08
N THR A 54 -6.05 -10.85 1.13
CA THR A 54 -6.53 -10.57 2.49
C THR A 54 -7.49 -9.38 2.56
N LEU A 55 -7.27 -8.38 1.70
CA LEU A 55 -8.10 -7.18 1.62
C LEU A 55 -9.55 -7.47 1.21
N LEU A 56 -9.79 -8.47 0.35
CA LEU A 56 -11.14 -8.93 0.02
C LEU A 56 -11.87 -9.55 1.21
N ILE A 57 -11.13 -10.21 2.07
CA ILE A 57 -11.70 -10.80 3.28
C ILE A 57 -12.21 -9.69 4.19
N PHE A 58 -11.43 -8.62 4.38
CA PHE A 58 -11.85 -7.48 5.19
C PHE A 58 -13.10 -6.81 4.61
N LEU A 59 -13.12 -6.62 3.28
CA LEU A 59 -14.27 -6.09 2.57
C LEU A 59 -15.50 -6.99 2.77
N GLY A 60 -15.34 -8.31 2.59
CA GLY A 60 -16.39 -9.31 2.78
C GLY A 60 -16.93 -9.36 4.21
N ILE A 61 -16.04 -9.26 5.22
CA ILE A 61 -16.44 -9.17 6.63
C ILE A 61 -17.30 -7.91 6.85
N GLY A 62 -16.88 -6.75 6.30
CA GLY A 62 -17.66 -5.51 6.35
C GLY A 62 -19.04 -5.67 5.71
N MET A 63 -19.13 -6.31 4.54
CA MET A 63 -20.43 -6.57 3.87
C MET A 63 -21.33 -7.52 4.68
N LEU A 64 -20.76 -8.59 5.25
CA LEU A 64 -21.50 -9.53 6.09
C LEU A 64 -21.99 -8.88 7.40
N ALA A 65 -21.20 -7.96 7.95
CA ALA A 65 -21.57 -7.19 9.13
C ALA A 65 -22.60 -6.09 8.80
N GLY A 66 -22.65 -5.63 7.54
CA GLY A 66 -23.49 -4.54 7.07
C GLY A 66 -25.00 -4.83 7.09
N SER A 67 -25.78 -3.87 6.61
CA SER A 67 -27.25 -3.86 6.72
C SER A 67 -27.95 -5.01 5.98
N ASP A 68 -27.42 -5.45 4.84
CA ASP A 68 -27.96 -6.57 4.04
C ASP A 68 -27.35 -7.92 4.47
N GLY A 69 -26.33 -7.90 5.33
CA GLY A 69 -25.68 -9.09 5.85
C GLY A 69 -26.31 -9.58 7.17
N PRO A 70 -25.87 -10.75 7.66
CA PRO A 70 -26.34 -11.32 8.93
C PRO A 70 -26.03 -10.44 10.14
N GLY A 71 -25.04 -9.51 10.05
CA GLY A 71 -24.70 -8.60 11.14
C GLY A 71 -25.68 -7.45 11.33
N GLY A 72 -26.44 -7.06 10.31
CA GLY A 72 -27.49 -6.06 10.39
C GLY A 72 -27.06 -4.65 10.80
N ILE A 73 -25.76 -4.32 10.72
CA ILE A 73 -25.27 -3.01 11.09
C ILE A 73 -25.59 -2.02 9.97
N TYR A 74 -26.50 -1.11 10.26
CA TYR A 74 -26.85 -0.06 9.29
C TYR A 74 -25.80 1.05 9.33
N PHE A 75 -25.06 1.19 8.23
CA PHE A 75 -24.04 2.23 8.02
C PHE A 75 -24.24 2.85 6.65
N ASP A 76 -24.69 4.11 6.61
CA ASP A 76 -24.96 4.88 5.38
C ASP A 76 -24.36 6.31 5.49
N ASP A 77 -23.23 6.44 6.15
CA ASP A 77 -22.53 7.72 6.29
C ASP A 77 -21.32 7.78 5.35
N ALA A 78 -21.57 8.20 4.12
CA ALA A 78 -20.53 8.37 3.11
C ALA A 78 -19.48 9.41 3.53
N ARG A 79 -19.83 10.41 4.35
CA ARG A 79 -18.89 11.44 4.84
C ARG A 79 -17.92 10.85 5.85
N LEU A 80 -18.42 10.07 6.79
CA LEU A 80 -17.57 9.37 7.77
C LEU A 80 -16.67 8.36 7.06
N ALA A 81 -17.20 7.57 6.12
CA ALA A 81 -16.44 6.63 5.32
C ALA A 81 -15.31 7.32 4.52
N GLN A 82 -15.62 8.46 3.88
CA GLN A 82 -14.62 9.28 3.18
C GLN A 82 -13.55 9.78 4.13
N SER A 83 -13.92 10.29 5.31
CA SER A 83 -12.97 10.82 6.30
C SER A 83 -12.01 9.74 6.79
N ILE A 84 -12.54 8.54 7.13
CA ILE A 84 -11.73 7.38 7.51
C ILE A 84 -10.79 7.00 6.35
N GLY A 85 -11.31 6.98 5.11
CA GLY A 85 -10.55 6.68 3.92
C GLY A 85 -9.39 7.65 3.66
N ILE A 86 -9.62 8.96 3.81
CA ILE A 86 -8.59 10.00 3.64
C ILE A 86 -7.50 9.85 4.68
N ILE A 87 -7.86 9.65 5.96
CA ILE A 87 -6.91 9.45 7.06
C ILE A 87 -6.09 8.18 6.81
N ALA A 88 -6.75 7.08 6.49
CA ALA A 88 -6.11 5.81 6.19
C ALA A 88 -5.13 5.92 5.02
N LEU A 89 -5.58 6.52 3.90
CA LEU A 89 -4.75 6.71 2.71
C LEU A 89 -3.52 7.59 2.99
N THR A 90 -3.68 8.63 3.81
CA THR A 90 -2.56 9.49 4.25
C THR A 90 -1.45 8.66 4.91
N PHE A 91 -1.80 7.77 5.84
CA PHE A 91 -0.82 6.94 6.54
C PHE A 91 -0.28 5.80 5.67
N ILE A 92 -1.10 5.21 4.81
CA ILE A 92 -0.68 4.19 3.84
C ILE A 92 0.34 4.76 2.86
N LEU A 93 0.09 5.96 2.31
CA LEU A 93 1.01 6.62 1.38
C LEU A 93 2.31 7.04 2.08
N PHE A 94 2.24 7.53 3.31
CA PHE A 94 3.44 7.84 4.08
C PHE A 94 4.29 6.59 4.34
N ALA A 95 3.67 5.49 4.77
CA ALA A 95 4.33 4.20 4.96
C ALA A 95 4.97 3.68 3.66
N GLY A 96 4.23 3.72 2.55
CA GLY A 96 4.73 3.35 1.22
C GLY A 96 5.92 4.21 0.79
N GLY A 97 5.87 5.52 1.08
CA GLY A 97 6.99 6.43 0.87
C GLY A 97 8.22 6.06 1.70
N LEU A 98 8.04 5.73 2.99
CA LEU A 98 9.14 5.30 3.88
C LEU A 98 9.87 4.05 3.37
N GLU A 99 9.14 3.12 2.75
CA GLU A 99 9.70 1.88 2.20
C GLU A 99 10.35 2.07 0.83
N THR A 100 9.99 3.12 0.09
CA THR A 100 10.47 3.39 -1.27
C THR A 100 11.95 3.78 -1.26
N LYS A 101 12.81 2.93 -1.83
CA LYS A 101 14.26 3.17 -1.93
C LYS A 101 14.58 4.06 -3.13
N TRP A 102 15.10 5.25 -2.89
CA TRP A 102 15.46 6.22 -3.93
C TRP A 102 16.38 5.65 -5.01
N ASN A 103 17.41 4.92 -4.61
CA ASN A 103 18.38 4.31 -5.54
C ASN A 103 17.72 3.30 -6.51
N SER A 104 16.64 2.64 -6.06
CA SER A 104 15.90 1.68 -6.89
C SER A 104 14.91 2.34 -7.83
N VAL A 105 14.30 3.47 -7.41
CA VAL A 105 13.28 4.16 -8.20
C VAL A 105 13.86 5.22 -9.14
N ARG A 106 15.00 5.81 -8.80
CA ARG A 106 15.67 6.85 -9.61
C ARG A 106 15.84 6.47 -11.09
N PRO A 107 16.26 5.25 -11.45
CA PRO A 107 16.43 4.88 -12.86
C PRO A 107 15.13 4.78 -13.67
N ILE A 108 13.97 4.69 -12.98
CA ILE A 108 12.66 4.44 -13.60
C ILE A 108 11.61 5.52 -13.30
N ILE A 109 12.04 6.66 -12.74
CA ILE A 109 11.15 7.77 -12.38
C ILE A 109 10.34 8.24 -13.59
N ARG A 110 10.99 8.36 -14.76
CA ARG A 110 10.33 8.83 -15.97
C ARG A 110 9.19 7.90 -16.39
N GLU A 111 9.46 6.61 -16.43
CA GLU A 111 8.48 5.59 -16.82
C GLU A 111 7.31 5.51 -15.83
N ALA A 112 7.61 5.53 -14.52
CA ALA A 112 6.59 5.54 -13.49
C ALA A 112 5.73 6.81 -13.52
N SER A 113 6.34 7.98 -13.71
CA SER A 113 5.61 9.26 -13.82
C SER A 113 4.70 9.30 -15.05
N ILE A 114 5.16 8.80 -16.20
CA ILE A 114 4.33 8.72 -17.41
C ILE A 114 3.16 7.75 -17.20
N LEU A 115 3.40 6.59 -16.57
CA LEU A 115 2.33 5.65 -16.22
C LEU A 115 1.31 6.26 -15.27
N ALA A 116 1.78 6.95 -14.23
CA ALA A 116 0.91 7.58 -13.24
C ALA A 116 0.14 8.82 -13.76
N THR A 117 0.54 9.39 -14.89
CA THR A 117 -0.13 10.56 -15.50
C THR A 117 -0.81 10.20 -16.80
N VAL A 118 -0.05 9.96 -17.85
CA VAL A 118 -0.59 9.63 -19.20
C VAL A 118 -1.36 8.31 -19.16
N GLY A 119 -0.84 7.29 -18.46
CA GLY A 119 -1.52 5.99 -18.32
C GLY A 119 -2.87 6.12 -17.62
N VAL A 120 -2.94 6.93 -16.56
CA VAL A 120 -4.17 7.22 -15.82
C VAL A 120 -5.18 7.98 -16.71
N LEU A 121 -4.74 9.02 -17.39
CA LEU A 121 -5.58 9.80 -18.32
C LEU A 121 -6.16 8.94 -19.45
N LEU A 122 -5.32 8.12 -20.08
CA LEU A 122 -5.76 7.20 -21.14
C LEU A 122 -6.75 6.15 -20.62
N THR A 123 -6.47 5.58 -19.44
CA THR A 123 -7.39 4.63 -18.81
C THR A 123 -8.73 5.29 -18.52
N ALA A 124 -8.72 6.51 -17.95
CA ALA A 124 -9.93 7.27 -17.65
C ALA A 124 -10.73 7.59 -18.94
N PHE A 125 -10.05 8.01 -19.99
CA PHE A 125 -10.69 8.31 -21.28
C PHE A 125 -11.34 7.08 -21.93
N VAL A 126 -10.64 5.95 -21.98
CA VAL A 126 -11.19 4.70 -22.56
C VAL A 126 -12.41 4.23 -21.78
N ILE A 127 -12.36 4.26 -20.45
CA ILE A 127 -13.49 3.91 -19.60
C ILE A 127 -14.64 4.90 -19.78
N ALA A 128 -14.36 6.18 -19.96
CA ALA A 128 -15.39 7.18 -20.24
C ALA A 128 -16.20 6.84 -21.50
N VAL A 129 -15.52 6.55 -22.60
CA VAL A 129 -16.17 6.19 -23.87
C VAL A 129 -17.04 4.93 -23.71
N ILE A 130 -16.53 3.91 -23.03
CA ILE A 130 -17.26 2.66 -22.79
C ILE A 130 -18.48 2.91 -21.90
N SER A 131 -18.34 3.72 -20.86
CA SER A 131 -19.41 4.02 -19.91
C SER A 131 -20.53 4.86 -20.53
N MET A 132 -20.19 5.77 -21.44
CA MET A 132 -21.21 6.51 -22.22
C MET A 132 -22.14 5.56 -22.99
N VAL A 133 -21.57 4.56 -23.65
CA VAL A 133 -22.33 3.60 -24.49
C VAL A 133 -23.11 2.62 -23.64
N LEU A 134 -22.52 2.11 -22.54
CA LEU A 134 -23.12 1.05 -21.72
C LEU A 134 -24.14 1.55 -20.70
N LEU A 135 -23.87 2.73 -20.12
CA LEU A 135 -24.63 3.25 -18.97
C LEU A 135 -25.43 4.50 -19.33
N ASN A 136 -25.35 4.97 -20.59
CA ASN A 136 -25.93 6.24 -21.01
C ASN A 136 -25.50 7.44 -20.13
N LEU A 137 -24.29 7.39 -19.59
CA LEU A 137 -23.69 8.49 -18.83
C LEU A 137 -23.26 9.63 -19.75
N SER A 138 -23.27 10.86 -19.26
CA SER A 138 -22.61 11.97 -19.94
C SER A 138 -21.09 11.72 -20.04
N PHE A 139 -20.42 12.39 -20.98
CA PHE A 139 -18.97 12.26 -21.14
C PHE A 139 -18.21 12.57 -19.84
N LEU A 140 -18.61 13.64 -19.13
CA LEU A 140 -17.96 14.02 -17.87
C LEU A 140 -18.20 12.99 -16.76
N GLN A 141 -19.40 12.42 -16.67
CA GLN A 141 -19.68 11.31 -15.72
C GLN A 141 -18.87 10.07 -16.07
N GLY A 142 -18.68 9.78 -17.36
CA GLY A 142 -17.80 8.71 -17.82
C GLY A 142 -16.33 8.96 -17.46
N ILE A 143 -15.82 10.19 -17.66
CA ILE A 143 -14.48 10.58 -17.22
C ILE A 143 -14.34 10.44 -15.70
N LEU A 144 -15.36 10.84 -14.94
CA LEU A 144 -15.39 10.70 -13.48
C LEU A 144 -15.25 9.23 -13.06
N LEU A 145 -16.06 8.33 -13.64
CA LEU A 145 -15.95 6.89 -13.39
C LEU A 145 -14.54 6.37 -13.76
N GLY A 146 -14.05 6.75 -14.93
CA GLY A 146 -12.71 6.36 -15.41
C GLY A 146 -11.60 6.89 -14.52
N ALA A 147 -11.66 8.14 -14.05
CA ALA A 147 -10.70 8.72 -13.12
C ALA A 147 -10.66 7.96 -11.79
N ILE A 148 -11.83 7.67 -11.22
CA ILE A 148 -11.98 6.92 -9.98
C ILE A 148 -11.34 5.53 -10.10
N VAL A 149 -11.60 4.78 -11.18
CA VAL A 149 -11.10 3.42 -11.34
C VAL A 149 -9.69 3.35 -11.94
N SER A 150 -9.02 4.47 -12.21
CA SER A 150 -7.69 4.48 -12.82
C SER A 150 -6.54 4.23 -11.83
N SER A 151 -6.73 4.48 -10.52
CA SER A 151 -5.77 4.21 -9.47
C SER A 151 -5.50 2.71 -9.33
N THR A 152 -4.25 2.31 -9.01
CA THR A 152 -3.82 0.91 -8.83
C THR A 152 -3.20 0.71 -7.45
N ASP A 153 -3.26 -0.51 -6.92
CA ASP A 153 -2.80 -0.85 -5.58
C ASP A 153 -1.62 -1.83 -5.62
N ALA A 154 -0.41 -1.30 -5.53
CA ALA A 154 0.81 -2.11 -5.49
C ALA A 154 0.96 -2.87 -4.16
N ALA A 155 0.44 -2.34 -3.04
CA ALA A 155 0.54 -3.02 -1.75
C ALA A 155 -0.22 -4.35 -1.77
N ALA A 156 -1.43 -4.36 -2.33
CA ALA A 156 -2.21 -5.58 -2.55
C ALA A 156 -1.48 -6.57 -3.47
N VAL A 157 -0.87 -6.08 -4.56
CA VAL A 157 -0.08 -6.91 -5.49
C VAL A 157 1.08 -7.60 -4.78
N PHE A 158 1.87 -6.84 -4.01
CA PHE A 158 3.02 -7.41 -3.31
C PHE A 158 2.64 -8.28 -2.12
N SER A 159 1.49 -8.06 -1.50
CA SER A 159 0.93 -8.96 -0.49
C SER A 159 0.68 -10.34 -1.10
N VAL A 160 0.01 -10.40 -2.27
CA VAL A 160 -0.26 -11.66 -3.00
C VAL A 160 1.04 -12.34 -3.47
N LEU A 161 2.00 -11.60 -4.01
CA LEU A 161 3.28 -12.17 -4.44
C LEU A 161 4.07 -12.76 -3.27
N ARG A 162 4.11 -12.05 -2.13
CA ARG A 162 4.78 -12.52 -0.90
C ARG A 162 4.14 -13.79 -0.34
N SER A 163 2.81 -13.89 -0.30
CA SER A 163 2.11 -15.11 0.19
C SER A 163 2.43 -16.35 -0.65
N LYS A 164 2.87 -16.18 -1.90
CA LYS A 164 3.27 -17.26 -2.82
C LYS A 164 4.78 -17.38 -3.01
N ASN A 165 5.58 -16.71 -2.16
CA ASN A 165 7.05 -16.67 -2.20
C ASN A 165 7.60 -16.31 -3.60
N VAL A 166 7.00 -15.32 -4.27
CA VAL A 166 7.38 -14.85 -5.59
C VAL A 166 7.93 -13.44 -5.51
N SER A 167 9.17 -13.24 -5.93
CA SER A 167 9.77 -11.94 -6.21
C SER A 167 9.71 -11.61 -7.69
N LEU A 168 9.82 -10.32 -8.03
CA LEU A 168 9.87 -9.87 -9.43
C LEU A 168 11.31 -9.56 -9.85
N LYS A 169 11.66 -9.92 -11.08
CA LYS A 169 12.96 -9.62 -11.69
C LYS A 169 13.09 -8.14 -12.06
N GLY A 170 14.31 -7.64 -12.05
CA GLY A 170 14.65 -6.30 -12.55
C GLY A 170 13.97 -5.15 -11.79
N ASN A 171 13.54 -4.15 -12.55
CA ASN A 171 12.98 -2.91 -11.99
C ASN A 171 11.44 -2.93 -11.89
N LEU A 172 10.80 -4.09 -12.03
CA LEU A 172 9.33 -4.18 -12.00
C LEU A 172 8.76 -3.78 -10.64
N LYS A 173 9.36 -4.28 -9.54
CA LYS A 173 8.89 -3.95 -8.20
C LYS A 173 8.97 -2.44 -7.93
N PRO A 174 10.13 -1.77 -8.08
CA PRO A 174 10.22 -0.31 -7.88
C PRO A 174 9.27 0.48 -8.81
N LEU A 175 9.07 0.02 -10.06
CA LEU A 175 8.17 0.68 -11.00
C LEU A 175 6.73 0.67 -10.50
N LEU A 176 6.23 -0.49 -10.10
CA LEU A 176 4.85 -0.65 -9.61
C LEU A 176 4.61 0.11 -8.30
N GLU A 177 5.60 0.11 -7.38
CA GLU A 177 5.53 0.87 -6.14
C GLU A 177 5.44 2.38 -6.41
N LEU A 178 6.31 2.91 -7.27
CA LEU A 178 6.31 4.34 -7.58
C LEU A 178 5.11 4.76 -8.42
N GLU A 179 4.66 3.91 -9.37
CA GLU A 179 3.44 4.13 -10.15
C GLU A 179 2.24 4.26 -9.22
N SER A 180 2.03 3.27 -8.32
CA SER A 180 0.89 3.23 -7.42
C SER A 180 0.88 4.42 -6.46
N GLY A 181 2.00 4.75 -5.81
CA GLY A 181 2.07 5.91 -4.92
C GLY A 181 1.88 7.26 -5.61
N SER A 182 2.04 7.33 -6.94
CA SER A 182 1.88 8.55 -7.73
C SER A 182 0.53 8.61 -8.47
N ASN A 183 -0.07 7.47 -8.84
CA ASN A 183 -1.34 7.47 -9.53
C ASN A 183 -2.53 7.74 -8.61
N ASP A 184 -2.42 7.45 -7.29
CA ASP A 184 -3.45 7.80 -6.31
C ASP A 184 -3.68 9.32 -6.23
N PRO A 185 -2.64 10.17 -6.02
CA PRO A 185 -2.80 11.61 -6.11
C PRO A 185 -3.36 12.10 -7.45
N MET A 186 -3.00 11.43 -8.56
CA MET A 186 -3.51 11.77 -9.89
C MET A 186 -4.99 11.43 -10.04
N ALA A 187 -5.43 10.26 -9.56
CA ALA A 187 -6.82 9.85 -9.57
C ALA A 187 -7.70 10.77 -8.69
N VAL A 188 -7.20 11.15 -7.51
CA VAL A 188 -7.86 12.15 -6.65
C VAL A 188 -8.02 13.49 -7.38
N PHE A 189 -6.94 13.98 -7.99
CA PHE A 189 -6.97 15.23 -8.77
C PHE A 189 -7.99 15.17 -9.91
N LEU A 190 -7.97 14.10 -10.71
CA LEU A 190 -8.91 13.94 -11.83
C LEU A 190 -10.35 13.85 -11.36
N THR A 191 -10.60 13.15 -10.25
CA THR A 191 -11.93 13.01 -9.65
C THR A 191 -12.46 14.38 -9.21
N ILE A 192 -11.67 15.15 -8.45
CA ILE A 192 -12.06 16.46 -7.96
C ILE A 192 -12.21 17.46 -9.13
N GLY A 193 -11.25 17.47 -10.06
CA GLY A 193 -11.29 18.34 -11.23
C GLY A 193 -12.50 18.06 -12.13
N THR A 194 -12.83 16.79 -12.34
CA THR A 194 -14.02 16.40 -13.11
C THR A 194 -15.32 16.78 -12.38
N LEU A 195 -15.36 16.63 -11.05
CA LEU A 195 -16.50 17.09 -10.25
C LEU A 195 -16.71 18.60 -10.35
N GLN A 196 -15.61 19.40 -10.35
CA GLN A 196 -15.69 20.84 -10.57
C GLN A 196 -16.23 21.19 -11.95
N LEU A 197 -15.83 20.47 -13.01
CA LEU A 197 -16.38 20.64 -14.37
C LEU A 197 -17.88 20.30 -14.46
N ILE A 198 -18.34 19.32 -13.66
CA ILE A 198 -19.78 18.96 -13.64
C ILE A 198 -20.57 19.96 -12.81
N ALA A 199 -20.06 20.38 -11.66
CA ALA A 199 -20.79 21.20 -10.70
C ALA A 199 -20.78 22.71 -11.06
N ASN A 200 -19.76 23.19 -11.76
CA ASN A 200 -19.58 24.61 -12.04
C ASN A 200 -19.36 24.85 -13.54
N SER A 201 -20.33 25.45 -14.19
CA SER A 201 -20.32 25.76 -15.63
C SER A 201 -19.23 26.76 -16.06
N GLU A 202 -18.69 27.55 -15.14
CA GLU A 202 -17.58 28.48 -15.41
C GLU A 202 -16.21 27.81 -15.45
N THR A 203 -16.10 26.59 -14.89
CA THR A 203 -14.85 25.84 -14.90
C THR A 203 -14.54 25.31 -16.30
N THR A 204 -13.33 25.56 -16.77
CA THR A 204 -12.87 25.14 -18.09
C THR A 204 -11.74 24.11 -18.02
N VAL A 205 -11.58 23.31 -19.08
CA VAL A 205 -10.48 22.32 -19.13
C VAL A 205 -9.08 22.98 -18.96
N PRO A 206 -8.79 24.15 -19.56
CA PRO A 206 -7.54 24.85 -19.29
C PRO A 206 -7.34 25.23 -17.82
N SER A 207 -8.40 25.66 -17.12
CA SER A 207 -8.30 25.98 -15.69
C SER A 207 -7.95 24.76 -14.85
N ILE A 208 -8.51 23.57 -15.17
CA ILE A 208 -8.14 22.31 -14.53
C ILE A 208 -6.66 21.95 -14.81
N ALA A 209 -6.17 22.18 -16.03
CA ALA A 209 -4.76 21.94 -16.34
C ALA A 209 -3.81 22.85 -15.53
N VAL A 210 -4.16 24.14 -15.36
CA VAL A 210 -3.41 25.05 -14.49
C VAL A 210 -3.46 24.58 -13.03
N MET A 211 -4.64 24.20 -12.54
CA MET A 211 -4.83 23.65 -11.19
C MET A 211 -3.96 22.38 -10.99
N PHE A 212 -3.87 21.51 -11.99
CA PHE A 212 -3.00 20.33 -11.94
C PHE A 212 -1.53 20.71 -11.72
N VAL A 213 -1.01 21.60 -12.57
CA VAL A 213 0.39 22.03 -12.44
C VAL A 213 0.65 22.67 -11.07
N TYR A 214 -0.28 23.50 -10.61
CA TYR A 214 -0.20 24.15 -9.30
C TYR A 214 -0.19 23.10 -8.17
N GLN A 215 -1.18 22.20 -8.12
CA GLN A 215 -1.32 21.21 -7.06
C GLN A 215 -0.13 20.24 -6.98
N MET A 216 0.35 19.78 -8.14
CA MET A 216 1.49 18.87 -8.20
C MET A 216 2.79 19.58 -7.80
N THR A 217 2.98 20.84 -8.23
CA THR A 217 4.17 21.63 -7.89
C THR A 217 4.22 21.96 -6.40
N ILE A 218 3.14 22.46 -5.84
CA ILE A 218 3.04 22.80 -4.41
C ILE A 218 3.16 21.53 -3.57
N GLY A 219 2.42 20.46 -3.93
CA GLY A 219 2.50 19.16 -3.25
C GLY A 219 3.92 18.59 -3.24
N GLY A 220 4.59 18.62 -4.40
CA GLY A 220 5.98 18.17 -4.54
C GLY A 220 6.97 19.00 -3.73
N ALA A 221 6.89 20.32 -3.82
CA ALA A 221 7.77 21.26 -3.12
C ALA A 221 7.61 21.14 -1.59
N LEU A 222 6.38 21.16 -1.10
CA LEU A 222 6.08 21.02 0.33
C LEU A 222 6.44 19.62 0.85
N GLY A 223 6.19 18.56 0.08
CA GLY A 223 6.61 17.21 0.43
C GLY A 223 8.12 17.08 0.63
N LEU A 224 8.91 17.66 -0.30
CA LEU A 224 10.36 17.72 -0.18
C LEU A 224 10.81 18.59 1.01
N GLY A 225 10.21 19.76 1.18
CA GLY A 225 10.52 20.68 2.27
C GLY A 225 10.22 20.10 3.64
N PHE A 226 9.02 19.59 3.84
CA PHE A 226 8.59 18.96 5.09
C PHE A 226 9.37 17.68 5.38
N GLY A 227 9.63 16.83 4.37
CA GLY A 227 10.44 15.62 4.56
C GLY A 227 11.85 15.93 5.08
N LYS A 228 12.53 16.93 4.49
CA LYS A 228 13.84 17.41 4.98
C LYS A 228 13.75 18.01 6.39
N THR A 229 12.75 18.84 6.63
CA THR A 229 12.53 19.47 7.95
C THR A 229 12.31 18.40 9.02
N MET A 230 11.48 17.41 8.76
CA MET A 230 11.25 16.31 9.69
C MET A 230 12.54 15.52 9.98
N THR A 231 13.34 15.22 8.96
CA THR A 231 14.63 14.53 9.16
C THR A 231 15.57 15.35 10.07
N ILE A 232 15.65 16.67 9.86
CA ILE A 232 16.46 17.57 10.70
C ILE A 232 15.94 17.58 12.13
N ILE A 233 14.63 17.67 12.30
CA ILE A 233 14.00 17.68 13.62
C ILE A 233 14.28 16.35 14.34
N LEU A 234 14.04 15.19 13.69
CA LEU A 234 14.28 13.87 14.28
C LEU A 234 15.72 13.67 14.74
N ASN A 235 16.69 14.21 14.01
CA ASN A 235 18.11 14.13 14.37
C ASN A 235 18.51 15.10 15.49
N ARG A 236 17.79 16.21 15.65
CA ARG A 236 18.06 17.21 16.71
C ARG A 236 17.27 16.99 17.99
N LEU A 237 16.06 16.44 17.87
CA LEU A 237 15.19 16.10 18.98
C LEU A 237 15.72 14.83 19.66
N LYS A 238 16.48 14.98 20.73
CA LYS A 238 16.89 13.88 21.62
C LYS A 238 15.72 13.53 22.53
N LEU A 239 14.70 12.85 22.00
CA LEU A 239 13.53 12.48 22.78
C LEU A 239 13.89 11.39 23.80
N PRO A 240 13.41 11.50 25.05
CA PRO A 240 13.83 10.59 26.13
C PRO A 240 13.29 9.15 25.97
N TYR A 241 12.22 8.97 25.17
CA TYR A 241 11.59 7.66 24.97
C TYR A 241 11.44 7.35 23.50
N GLU A 242 11.80 6.13 23.10
CA GLU A 242 11.75 5.65 21.70
C GLU A 242 10.33 5.72 21.11
N GLY A 243 9.29 5.43 21.91
CA GLY A 243 7.90 5.43 21.47
C GLY A 243 7.36 6.82 21.08
N ILE A 244 8.03 7.91 21.46
CA ILE A 244 7.58 9.27 21.07
C ILE A 244 7.94 9.58 19.62
N TYR A 245 9.01 8.99 19.04
CA TYR A 245 9.38 9.21 17.65
C TYR A 245 8.28 8.82 16.65
N PRO A 246 7.67 7.62 16.76
CA PRO A 246 6.51 7.27 15.92
C PRO A 246 5.31 8.19 16.10
N VAL A 247 5.00 8.61 17.33
CA VAL A 247 3.88 9.53 17.62
C VAL A 247 4.12 10.89 16.96
N PHE A 248 5.35 11.41 17.07
CA PHE A 248 5.74 12.64 16.38
C PHE A 248 5.59 12.51 14.86
N ALA A 249 6.05 11.40 14.28
CA ALA A 249 5.95 11.16 12.84
C ALA A 249 4.49 11.02 12.38
N LEU A 250 3.62 10.41 13.18
CA LEU A 250 2.18 10.31 12.92
C LEU A 250 1.54 11.69 12.82
N ALA A 251 1.78 12.53 13.85
CA ALA A 251 1.26 13.89 13.87
C ALA A 251 1.82 14.71 12.71
N PHE A 252 3.10 14.53 12.37
CA PHE A 252 3.75 15.23 11.28
C PHE A 252 3.21 14.82 9.91
N ALA A 253 2.94 13.53 9.66
CA ALA A 253 2.32 13.07 8.41
C ALA A 253 0.92 13.70 8.21
N GLY A 254 0.09 13.71 9.26
CA GLY A 254 -1.20 14.39 9.23
C GLY A 254 -1.06 15.90 9.00
N PHE A 255 -0.07 16.55 9.63
CA PHE A 255 0.23 17.96 9.43
C PHE A 255 0.65 18.25 7.98
N VAL A 256 1.53 17.44 7.40
CA VAL A 256 1.97 17.60 5.99
C VAL A 256 0.78 17.52 5.04
N TYR A 257 -0.08 16.53 5.22
CA TYR A 257 -1.30 16.39 4.42
C TYR A 257 -2.18 17.65 4.54
N SER A 258 -2.54 18.01 5.76
CA SER A 258 -3.49 19.10 6.02
C SER A 258 -2.94 20.47 5.60
N ALA A 259 -1.69 20.78 5.96
CA ALA A 259 -1.07 22.04 5.59
C ALA A 259 -0.94 22.20 4.07
N THR A 260 -0.56 21.13 3.37
CA THR A 260 -0.45 21.16 1.90
C THR A 260 -1.83 21.33 1.25
N THR A 261 -2.85 20.63 1.75
CA THR A 261 -4.22 20.72 1.22
C THR A 261 -4.82 22.11 1.47
N LEU A 262 -4.58 22.72 2.62
CA LEU A 262 -5.01 24.10 2.91
C LEU A 262 -4.35 25.16 2.01
N LEU A 263 -3.15 24.86 1.48
CA LEU A 263 -2.46 25.67 0.49
C LEU A 263 -2.83 25.25 -0.94
N GLU A 264 -3.94 24.54 -1.12
CA GLU A 264 -4.46 24.06 -2.39
C GLU A 264 -3.47 23.15 -3.17
N GLY A 265 -2.45 22.61 -2.49
CA GLY A 265 -1.53 21.61 -3.03
C GLY A 265 -2.07 20.19 -2.89
N SER A 266 -1.48 19.22 -3.62
CA SER A 266 -1.80 17.80 -3.45
C SER A 266 -1.22 17.25 -2.14
N GLY A 267 -2.06 17.15 -1.08
CA GLY A 267 -1.66 16.64 0.22
C GLY A 267 -1.17 15.19 0.18
N PHE A 268 -1.80 14.33 -0.60
CA PHE A 268 -1.39 12.94 -0.78
C PHE A 268 -0.01 12.81 -1.43
N LEU A 269 0.27 13.62 -2.47
CA LEU A 269 1.59 13.66 -3.09
C LEU A 269 2.65 14.16 -2.10
N ALA A 270 2.33 15.20 -1.33
CA ALA A 270 3.25 15.76 -0.35
C ALA A 270 3.64 14.74 0.73
N VAL A 271 2.66 14.01 1.27
CA VAL A 271 2.88 12.96 2.28
C VAL A 271 3.72 11.81 1.71
N TYR A 272 3.44 11.36 0.49
CA TYR A 272 4.20 10.31 -0.17
C TYR A 272 5.66 10.71 -0.40
N ILE A 273 5.89 11.92 -0.94
CA ILE A 273 7.24 12.46 -1.16
C ILE A 273 7.98 12.67 0.18
N ALA A 274 7.31 13.20 1.21
CA ALA A 274 7.89 13.34 2.53
C ALA A 274 8.32 11.98 3.09
N GLY A 275 7.49 10.94 2.94
CA GLY A 275 7.82 9.56 3.28
C GLY A 275 9.08 9.08 2.55
N ILE A 276 9.20 9.30 1.23
CA ILE A 276 10.40 8.94 0.45
C ILE A 276 11.64 9.64 0.99
N VAL A 277 11.57 10.95 1.26
CA VAL A 277 12.72 11.72 1.78
C VAL A 277 13.18 11.16 3.12
N ILE A 278 12.25 10.94 4.05
CA ILE A 278 12.55 10.43 5.39
C ILE A 278 13.07 8.99 5.31
N GLY A 279 12.42 8.14 4.52
CA GLY A 279 12.80 6.74 4.34
C GLY A 279 14.22 6.55 3.77
N ASN A 280 14.72 7.53 3.00
CA ASN A 280 16.08 7.51 2.43
C ASN A 280 17.09 8.35 3.23
N SER A 281 16.68 8.95 4.34
CA SER A 281 17.55 9.70 5.25
C SER A 281 17.99 8.82 6.41
N ASP A 282 19.13 9.11 6.99
CA ASP A 282 19.59 8.47 8.21
C ASP A 282 19.18 9.33 9.41
N PHE A 283 18.48 8.72 10.36
CA PHE A 283 18.06 9.33 11.60
C PHE A 283 17.90 8.28 12.71
N VAL A 284 17.91 8.79 13.95
CA VAL A 284 17.75 7.97 15.16
C VAL A 284 16.39 7.27 15.15
N GLN A 285 16.34 5.99 15.57
CA GLN A 285 15.11 5.18 15.67
C GLN A 285 14.37 4.93 14.33
N LYS A 286 15.06 4.99 13.18
CA LYS A 286 14.48 4.74 11.85
C LYS A 286 13.75 3.41 11.78
N LYS A 287 14.33 2.34 12.35
CA LYS A 287 13.72 1.00 12.32
C LYS A 287 12.41 0.94 13.12
N SER A 288 12.39 1.57 14.29
CA SER A 288 11.18 1.68 15.14
C SER A 288 10.06 2.40 14.40
N LEU A 289 10.40 3.51 13.72
CA LEU A 289 9.46 4.28 12.92
C LEU A 289 8.85 3.44 11.78
N ILE A 290 9.68 2.75 10.99
CA ILE A 290 9.23 1.93 9.86
C ILE A 290 8.30 0.82 10.35
N ARG A 291 8.63 0.11 11.45
CA ARG A 291 7.76 -0.92 12.02
C ARG A 291 6.41 -0.37 12.49
N PHE A 292 6.42 0.77 13.14
CA PHE A 292 5.18 1.41 13.58
C PHE A 292 4.27 1.73 12.39
N PHE A 293 4.83 2.33 11.33
CA PHE A 293 4.05 2.65 10.14
C PHE A 293 3.64 1.42 9.32
N ASP A 294 4.39 0.33 9.34
CA ASP A 294 3.95 -0.95 8.77
C ASP A 294 2.69 -1.45 9.49
N GLY A 295 2.70 -1.50 10.83
CA GLY A 295 1.52 -1.87 11.62
C GLY A 295 0.34 -0.91 11.45
N LEU A 296 0.61 0.39 11.41
CA LEU A 296 -0.42 1.42 11.19
C LEU A 296 -1.03 1.33 9.78
N SER A 297 -0.22 1.02 8.77
CA SER A 297 -0.70 0.79 7.39
C SER A 297 -1.66 -0.40 7.34
N TRP A 298 -1.34 -1.51 8.01
CA TRP A 298 -2.26 -2.65 8.13
C TRP A 298 -3.55 -2.29 8.84
N LEU A 299 -3.47 -1.58 9.98
CA LEU A 299 -4.67 -1.12 10.70
C LEU A 299 -5.53 -0.21 9.82
N SER A 300 -4.90 0.72 9.10
CA SER A 300 -5.56 1.64 8.17
C SER A 300 -6.25 0.89 7.02
N GLN A 301 -5.60 -0.12 6.45
CA GLN A 301 -6.19 -0.96 5.41
C GLN A 301 -7.40 -1.74 5.95
N ILE A 302 -7.28 -2.38 7.11
CA ILE A 302 -8.40 -3.11 7.74
C ILE A 302 -9.57 -2.16 8.00
N ALA A 303 -9.34 -1.03 8.67
CA ALA A 303 -10.38 -0.06 8.98
C ALA A 303 -11.08 0.46 7.72
N MET A 304 -10.30 0.78 6.70
CA MET A 304 -10.81 1.27 5.40
C MET A 304 -11.68 0.23 4.70
N PHE A 305 -11.18 -1.01 4.51
CA PHE A 305 -11.93 -2.05 3.81
C PHE A 305 -13.17 -2.51 4.59
N LEU A 306 -13.12 -2.58 5.92
CA LEU A 306 -14.28 -2.85 6.76
C LEU A 306 -15.34 -1.75 6.61
N THR A 307 -14.94 -0.49 6.72
CA THR A 307 -15.86 0.65 6.58
C THR A 307 -16.50 0.68 5.21
N LEU A 308 -15.70 0.45 4.16
CA LEU A 308 -16.21 0.40 2.78
C LEU A 308 -17.15 -0.80 2.56
N GLY A 309 -16.85 -1.94 3.22
CA GLY A 309 -17.75 -3.10 3.19
C GLY A 309 -19.09 -2.83 3.88
N LEU A 310 -19.06 -2.12 5.03
CA LEU A 310 -20.28 -1.69 5.74
C LEU A 310 -21.14 -0.70 4.94
N LEU A 311 -20.50 0.18 4.15
CA LEU A 311 -21.17 1.21 3.34
C LEU A 311 -21.91 0.62 2.14
N VAL A 312 -21.57 -0.59 1.74
CA VAL A 312 -22.15 -1.23 0.55
C VAL A 312 -23.45 -1.96 0.88
N PHE A 313 -24.43 -1.76 0.01
CA PHE A 313 -25.71 -2.48 0.03
C PHE A 313 -25.74 -3.51 -1.10
N PRO A 314 -25.48 -4.80 -0.85
CA PRO A 314 -25.45 -5.85 -1.86
C PRO A 314 -26.64 -5.88 -2.81
N HIS A 315 -27.86 -5.61 -2.33
CA HIS A 315 -29.05 -5.57 -3.17
C HIS A 315 -28.98 -4.48 -4.26
N LYS A 316 -28.26 -3.36 -4.02
CA LYS A 316 -28.07 -2.28 -5.01
C LYS A 316 -26.99 -2.62 -6.05
N ILE A 317 -26.13 -3.61 -5.79
CA ILE A 317 -25.12 -4.06 -6.75
C ILE A 317 -25.72 -4.97 -7.81
N VAL A 318 -26.73 -5.79 -7.47
CA VAL A 318 -27.32 -6.79 -8.38
C VAL A 318 -27.74 -6.20 -9.73
N PRO A 319 -28.39 -5.03 -9.81
CA PRO A 319 -28.76 -4.44 -11.11
C PRO A 319 -27.59 -4.02 -12.00
N VAL A 320 -26.43 -3.74 -11.41
CA VAL A 320 -25.24 -3.25 -12.15
C VAL A 320 -24.22 -4.34 -12.46
N ILE A 321 -24.47 -5.61 -12.08
CA ILE A 321 -23.55 -6.72 -12.31
C ILE A 321 -23.16 -6.84 -13.80
N GLY A 322 -24.15 -6.81 -14.70
CA GLY A 322 -23.90 -6.98 -16.13
C GLY A 322 -23.00 -5.89 -16.72
N SER A 323 -23.36 -4.63 -16.48
CA SER A 323 -22.55 -3.47 -16.92
C SER A 323 -21.19 -3.43 -16.20
N GLY A 324 -21.17 -3.73 -14.91
CA GLY A 324 -19.94 -3.79 -14.13
C GLY A 324 -18.95 -4.85 -14.63
N LEU A 325 -19.43 -6.05 -15.02
CA LEU A 325 -18.61 -7.09 -15.63
C LEU A 325 -17.99 -6.63 -16.95
N ILE A 326 -18.78 -6.02 -17.82
CA ILE A 326 -18.29 -5.55 -19.13
C ILE A 326 -17.25 -4.45 -18.92
N ILE A 327 -17.52 -3.47 -18.05
CA ILE A 327 -16.58 -2.39 -17.76
C ILE A 327 -15.30 -2.93 -17.11
N SER A 328 -15.42 -3.88 -16.18
CA SER A 328 -14.26 -4.54 -15.56
C SER A 328 -13.40 -5.27 -16.60
N PHE A 329 -14.05 -6.01 -17.50
CA PHE A 329 -13.36 -6.68 -18.60
C PHE A 329 -12.66 -5.67 -19.51
N CYS A 330 -13.33 -4.62 -19.92
CA CYS A 330 -12.75 -3.56 -20.74
C CYS A 330 -11.61 -2.84 -20.02
N LEU A 331 -11.72 -2.62 -18.71
CA LEU A 331 -10.66 -2.02 -17.91
C LEU A 331 -9.40 -2.89 -17.90
N ILE A 332 -9.56 -4.20 -17.65
CA ILE A 332 -8.44 -5.14 -17.52
C ILE A 332 -7.79 -5.43 -18.87
N PHE A 333 -8.60 -5.64 -19.93
CA PHE A 333 -8.09 -6.15 -21.22
C PHE A 333 -7.91 -5.08 -22.29
N ILE A 334 -8.50 -3.89 -22.14
CA ILE A 334 -8.43 -2.81 -23.13
C ILE A 334 -7.80 -1.55 -22.55
N ALA A 335 -8.45 -0.93 -21.53
CA ALA A 335 -8.07 0.38 -21.06
C ALA A 335 -6.68 0.39 -20.40
N ARG A 336 -6.43 -0.54 -19.50
CA ARG A 336 -5.13 -0.66 -18.83
C ARG A 336 -4.00 -1.06 -19.79
N PRO A 337 -4.13 -2.08 -20.64
CA PRO A 337 -3.11 -2.37 -21.65
C PRO A 337 -2.81 -1.18 -22.58
N LEU A 338 -3.82 -0.51 -23.13
CA LEU A 338 -3.62 0.68 -23.95
C LEU A 338 -2.84 1.76 -23.20
N GLY A 339 -3.24 2.06 -21.94
CA GLY A 339 -2.54 3.02 -21.09
C GLY A 339 -1.07 2.65 -20.89
N VAL A 340 -0.78 1.40 -20.56
CA VAL A 340 0.60 0.91 -20.32
C VAL A 340 1.43 0.89 -21.60
N PHE A 341 0.92 0.33 -22.70
CA PHE A 341 1.69 0.22 -23.94
C PHE A 341 2.02 1.59 -24.54
N ILE A 342 1.08 2.53 -24.50
CA ILE A 342 1.32 3.91 -24.98
C ILE A 342 2.30 4.64 -24.05
N SER A 343 2.12 4.55 -22.74
CA SER A 343 3.00 5.22 -21.76
C SER A 343 4.43 4.70 -21.81
N LEU A 344 4.62 3.40 -22.05
CA LEU A 344 5.93 2.77 -22.09
C LEU A 344 6.48 2.58 -23.52
N LEU A 345 5.90 3.25 -24.53
CA LEU A 345 6.31 3.06 -25.93
C LEU A 345 7.81 3.31 -26.11
N PHE A 346 8.34 4.36 -25.50
CA PHE A 346 9.75 4.76 -25.56
C PHE A 346 10.59 4.29 -24.37
N SER A 347 10.12 3.30 -23.61
CA SER A 347 10.84 2.74 -22.47
C SER A 347 11.69 1.53 -22.86
N LYS A 348 12.62 1.17 -21.97
CA LYS A 348 13.48 -0.02 -22.13
C LYS A 348 12.81 -1.33 -21.67
N PHE A 349 11.57 -1.27 -21.18
CA PHE A 349 10.84 -2.45 -20.74
C PHE A 349 10.49 -3.36 -21.92
N SER A 350 10.78 -4.65 -21.77
CA SER A 350 10.47 -5.69 -22.74
C SER A 350 8.95 -5.88 -22.92
N LEU A 351 8.53 -6.53 -24.00
CA LEU A 351 7.12 -6.83 -24.22
C LEU A 351 6.51 -7.63 -23.06
N LYS A 352 7.25 -8.62 -22.52
CA LYS A 352 6.80 -9.44 -21.39
C LYS A 352 6.58 -8.60 -20.12
N GLU A 353 7.48 -7.66 -19.84
CA GLU A 353 7.34 -6.75 -18.72
C GLU A 353 6.14 -5.81 -18.89
N ARG A 354 5.93 -5.25 -20.09
CA ARG A 354 4.76 -4.41 -20.39
C ARG A 354 3.44 -5.18 -20.26
N MET A 355 3.39 -6.43 -20.74
CA MET A 355 2.24 -7.31 -20.54
C MET A 355 1.97 -7.56 -19.05
N PHE A 356 3.02 -7.80 -18.26
CA PHE A 356 2.89 -7.98 -16.81
C PHE A 356 2.40 -6.72 -16.12
N ILE A 357 2.99 -5.55 -16.42
CA ILE A 357 2.57 -4.24 -15.86
C ILE A 357 1.09 -3.96 -16.20
N SER A 358 0.66 -4.31 -17.42
CA SER A 358 -0.75 -4.19 -17.83
C SER A 358 -1.66 -5.08 -16.99
N TRP A 359 -1.23 -6.33 -16.71
CA TRP A 359 -2.01 -7.28 -15.93
C TRP A 359 -2.10 -6.92 -14.45
N VAL A 360 -1.04 -6.39 -13.87
CA VAL A 360 -0.89 -6.11 -12.43
C VAL A 360 -1.61 -4.80 -12.01
N GLY A 361 -2.47 -4.26 -12.84
CA GLY A 361 -3.29 -3.08 -12.51
C GLY A 361 -4.42 -3.38 -11.53
N LEU A 362 -4.14 -4.02 -10.39
CA LEU A 362 -5.12 -4.35 -9.37
C LEU A 362 -5.69 -3.08 -8.73
N ARG A 363 -7.02 -3.03 -8.54
CA ARG A 363 -7.72 -1.90 -7.94
C ARG A 363 -7.92 -2.17 -6.44
N GLY A 364 -7.49 -1.21 -5.61
CA GLY A 364 -7.64 -1.29 -4.15
C GLY A 364 -8.84 -0.51 -3.62
N ALA A 365 -8.73 -0.01 -2.39
CA ALA A 365 -9.78 0.75 -1.76
C ALA A 365 -9.86 2.21 -2.23
N VAL A 366 -8.78 2.77 -2.77
CA VAL A 366 -8.77 4.18 -3.25
C VAL A 366 -9.90 4.49 -4.21
N PRO A 367 -10.19 3.67 -5.25
CA PRO A 367 -11.36 3.87 -6.09
C PRO A 367 -12.68 3.95 -5.32
N ILE A 368 -12.88 3.10 -4.31
CA ILE A 368 -14.15 3.10 -3.55
C ILE A 368 -14.26 4.38 -2.71
N ILE A 369 -13.13 4.84 -2.10
CA ILE A 369 -13.11 6.13 -1.40
C ILE A 369 -13.43 7.26 -2.37
N LEU A 370 -12.82 7.28 -3.55
CA LEU A 370 -13.08 8.31 -4.55
C LEU A 370 -14.52 8.30 -5.06
N ALA A 371 -15.16 7.13 -5.08
CA ALA A 371 -16.57 7.02 -5.45
C ALA A 371 -17.53 7.64 -4.40
N THR A 372 -17.07 7.92 -3.17
CA THR A 372 -17.87 8.68 -2.19
C THR A 372 -17.90 10.18 -2.52
N PHE A 373 -16.96 10.72 -3.28
CA PHE A 373 -16.93 12.14 -3.62
C PHE A 373 -18.13 12.57 -4.48
N PRO A 374 -18.50 11.90 -5.59
CA PRO A 374 -19.71 12.21 -6.33
C PRO A 374 -20.99 12.00 -5.51
N LEU A 375 -21.05 11.03 -4.58
CA LEU A 375 -22.17 10.83 -3.66
C LEU A 375 -22.38 12.07 -2.79
N LEU A 376 -21.30 12.56 -2.17
CA LEU A 376 -21.36 13.74 -1.30
C LEU A 376 -21.57 15.04 -2.05
N ALA A 377 -21.14 15.11 -3.32
CA ALA A 377 -21.42 16.23 -4.21
C ALA A 377 -22.85 16.24 -4.79
N GLY A 378 -23.64 15.20 -4.53
CA GLY A 378 -25.03 15.08 -5.02
C GLY A 378 -25.13 14.98 -6.55
N ILE A 379 -24.11 14.42 -7.22
CA ILE A 379 -24.11 14.28 -8.68
C ILE A 379 -25.17 13.27 -9.11
N PRO A 380 -26.02 13.58 -10.13
CA PRO A 380 -26.96 12.61 -10.66
C PRO A 380 -26.27 11.32 -11.11
N GLY A 381 -26.78 10.15 -10.67
CA GLY A 381 -26.19 8.86 -11.00
C GLY A 381 -24.97 8.47 -10.15
N ALA A 382 -24.63 9.22 -9.09
CA ALA A 382 -23.51 8.91 -8.20
C ALA A 382 -23.64 7.53 -7.55
N ASP A 383 -24.86 7.10 -7.19
CA ASP A 383 -25.12 5.75 -6.66
C ASP A 383 -24.71 4.65 -7.65
N ILE A 384 -25.01 4.85 -8.93
CA ILE A 384 -24.64 3.89 -10.00
C ILE A 384 -23.12 3.84 -10.12
N ILE A 385 -22.46 5.01 -10.14
CA ILE A 385 -20.99 5.10 -10.18
C ILE A 385 -20.39 4.36 -9.00
N PHE A 386 -20.87 4.61 -7.77
CA PHE A 386 -20.38 3.96 -6.56
C PHE A 386 -20.47 2.42 -6.63
N ASN A 387 -21.66 1.90 -6.99
CA ASN A 387 -21.89 0.47 -7.06
C ASN A 387 -21.06 -0.20 -8.17
N ILE A 388 -20.88 0.46 -9.32
CA ILE A 388 -20.02 -0.03 -10.40
C ILE A 388 -18.54 -0.03 -9.98
N VAL A 389 -18.06 1.05 -9.36
CA VAL A 389 -16.68 1.12 -8.86
C VAL A 389 -16.42 0.00 -7.86
N PHE A 390 -17.33 -0.19 -6.91
CA PHE A 390 -17.23 -1.28 -5.95
C PHE A 390 -17.14 -2.65 -6.65
N PHE A 391 -18.02 -2.89 -7.63
CA PHE A 391 -18.05 -4.14 -8.39
C PHE A 391 -16.76 -4.33 -9.21
N ILE A 392 -16.21 -3.27 -9.81
CA ILE A 392 -14.94 -3.29 -10.54
C ILE A 392 -13.79 -3.67 -9.60
N VAL A 393 -13.73 -3.08 -8.40
CA VAL A 393 -12.69 -3.40 -7.40
C VAL A 393 -12.79 -4.87 -7.01
N LEU A 394 -13.99 -5.34 -6.66
CA LEU A 394 -14.24 -6.74 -6.30
C LEU A 394 -13.77 -7.69 -7.42
N THR A 395 -14.17 -7.44 -8.65
CA THR A 395 -13.82 -8.25 -9.82
C THR A 395 -12.32 -8.22 -10.10
N SER A 396 -11.70 -7.04 -10.01
CA SER A 396 -10.26 -6.85 -10.21
C SER A 396 -9.46 -7.68 -9.19
N VAL A 397 -9.79 -7.57 -7.91
CA VAL A 397 -9.06 -8.29 -6.86
C VAL A 397 -9.28 -9.81 -6.98
N LEU A 398 -10.49 -10.27 -7.34
CA LEU A 398 -10.77 -11.69 -7.55
C LEU A 398 -10.00 -12.25 -8.76
N ILE A 399 -10.05 -11.60 -9.91
CA ILE A 399 -9.47 -12.14 -11.15
C ILE A 399 -7.96 -11.89 -11.18
N GLN A 400 -7.54 -10.65 -11.02
CA GLN A 400 -6.13 -10.28 -11.13
C GLN A 400 -5.36 -10.73 -9.88
N GLY A 401 -5.87 -10.48 -8.66
CA GLY A 401 -5.19 -10.86 -7.43
C GLY A 401 -4.79 -12.33 -7.39
N TRP A 402 -5.71 -13.23 -7.73
CA TRP A 402 -5.42 -14.66 -7.75
C TRP A 402 -4.43 -15.08 -8.85
N SER A 403 -4.46 -14.42 -10.00
CA SER A 403 -3.69 -14.82 -11.19
C SER A 403 -2.29 -14.21 -11.28
N ILE A 404 -1.99 -13.12 -10.55
CA ILE A 404 -0.69 -12.42 -10.60
C ILE A 404 0.52 -13.35 -10.48
N PRO A 405 0.63 -14.26 -9.48
CA PRO A 405 1.79 -15.15 -9.35
C PRO A 405 1.95 -16.10 -10.53
N SER A 406 0.84 -16.58 -11.10
CA SER A 406 0.83 -17.47 -12.24
C SER A 406 1.27 -16.76 -13.52
N VAL A 407 0.81 -15.53 -13.74
CA VAL A 407 1.21 -14.69 -14.87
C VAL A 407 2.69 -14.30 -14.78
N ALA A 408 3.19 -13.98 -13.57
CA ALA A 408 4.62 -13.71 -13.36
C ALA A 408 5.51 -14.89 -13.74
N ARG A 409 5.09 -16.12 -13.39
CA ARG A 409 5.80 -17.36 -13.75
C ARG A 409 5.70 -17.63 -15.25
N TRP A 410 4.52 -17.50 -15.84
CA TRP A 410 4.29 -17.74 -17.27
C TRP A 410 5.13 -16.81 -18.15
N LEU A 411 5.26 -15.54 -17.76
CA LEU A 411 6.10 -14.57 -18.47
C LEU A 411 7.61 -14.70 -18.16
N ASN A 412 8.00 -15.62 -17.26
CA ASN A 412 9.39 -15.79 -16.77
C ASN A 412 9.95 -14.56 -16.04
N LEU A 413 9.08 -13.77 -15.41
CA LEU A 413 9.43 -12.59 -14.62
C LEU A 413 9.52 -12.86 -13.11
N ALA A 414 9.10 -14.07 -12.69
CA ALA A 414 9.24 -14.53 -11.33
C ALA A 414 10.70 -14.86 -11.01
N ALA A 415 11.14 -14.44 -9.82
CA ALA A 415 12.36 -14.89 -9.16
C ALA A 415 11.97 -15.51 -7.82
N PRO A 416 12.72 -16.50 -7.30
CA PRO A 416 12.52 -16.95 -5.94
C PRO A 416 12.72 -15.76 -5.00
N GLU A 417 11.86 -15.66 -3.99
CA GLU A 417 12.05 -14.65 -2.96
C GLU A 417 13.35 -15.00 -2.23
N THR A 418 14.35 -14.14 -2.36
CA THR A 418 15.51 -14.24 -1.48
C THR A 418 14.99 -13.95 -0.08
N LYS A 419 14.80 -15.00 0.72
CA LYS A 419 14.48 -14.85 2.14
C LYS A 419 15.54 -13.93 2.74
N ARG A 420 15.18 -12.66 2.96
CA ARG A 420 15.98 -11.81 3.84
C ARG A 420 15.75 -12.38 5.22
N PHE A 421 16.71 -13.14 5.70
CA PHE A 421 16.71 -13.54 7.09
C PHE A 421 16.59 -12.28 7.94
N ARG A 422 15.46 -12.14 8.64
CA ARG A 422 15.36 -11.16 9.71
C ARG A 422 16.33 -11.66 10.77
N SER A 423 17.39 -10.91 11.00
CA SER A 423 18.29 -11.21 12.10
C SER A 423 17.46 -11.32 13.39
N PRO A 424 17.56 -12.43 14.14
CA PRO A 424 16.83 -12.60 15.39
C PRO A 424 17.30 -11.62 16.48
N MET A 425 18.43 -10.97 16.28
CA MET A 425 19.01 -9.98 17.18
C MET A 425 19.05 -8.61 16.53
N GLU A 426 18.35 -7.65 17.12
CA GLU A 426 18.54 -6.24 16.82
C GLU A 426 19.51 -5.65 17.82
N PHE A 427 20.66 -5.26 17.33
CA PHE A 427 21.62 -4.48 18.09
C PHE A 427 21.27 -3.01 17.93
N SER A 428 20.62 -2.43 18.93
CA SER A 428 20.49 -0.98 19.09
C SER A 428 21.78 -0.47 19.72
N GLY A 429 22.82 -0.28 18.92
CA GLY A 429 24.00 0.44 19.38
C GLY A 429 23.60 1.86 19.75
N GLY A 430 23.97 2.34 20.96
CA GLY A 430 23.79 3.73 21.35
C GLY A 430 24.41 4.69 20.33
N GLU A 431 24.00 5.95 20.32
CA GLU A 431 24.37 7.00 19.33
C GLU A 431 25.89 7.14 19.06
N ASN A 432 26.76 6.60 19.92
CA ASN A 432 28.23 6.62 19.81
C ASN A 432 28.85 5.23 19.61
N SER A 433 28.08 4.21 19.26
CA SER A 433 28.64 2.88 19.02
C SER A 433 29.30 2.83 17.65
N ASP A 434 30.63 2.74 17.63
CA ASP A 434 31.38 2.44 16.41
C ASP A 434 31.16 1.01 15.92
N THR A 435 30.36 0.22 16.63
CA THR A 435 30.10 -1.19 16.37
C THR A 435 28.75 -1.37 15.67
N GLN A 436 28.70 -2.18 14.62
CA GLN A 436 27.50 -2.52 13.84
C GLN A 436 27.30 -4.02 13.80
N LEU A 437 26.04 -4.46 13.77
CA LEU A 437 25.64 -5.83 13.50
C LEU A 437 25.26 -5.94 12.03
N ILE A 438 25.87 -6.87 11.29
CA ILE A 438 25.73 -6.98 9.84
C ILE A 438 25.45 -8.42 9.46
N ASP A 439 24.56 -8.62 8.50
CA ASP A 439 24.23 -9.92 7.93
C ASP A 439 25.02 -10.16 6.64
N PHE A 440 25.71 -11.30 6.56
CA PHE A 440 26.35 -11.78 5.34
C PHE A 440 25.84 -13.16 4.96
N ILE A 441 25.41 -13.32 3.70
CA ILE A 441 25.08 -14.63 3.15
C ILE A 441 26.31 -15.19 2.46
N VAL A 442 26.70 -16.41 2.81
CA VAL A 442 27.83 -17.13 2.22
C VAL A 442 27.49 -17.62 0.83
N PRO A 443 28.12 -17.09 -0.25
CA PRO A 443 27.88 -17.57 -1.61
C PRO A 443 28.29 -19.03 -1.80
N PHE A 444 27.68 -19.75 -2.73
CA PHE A 444 27.98 -21.16 -3.04
C PHE A 444 29.43 -21.45 -3.44
N ASN A 445 30.11 -20.46 -3.97
CA ASN A 445 31.51 -20.53 -4.40
C ASN A 445 32.45 -19.72 -3.52
N ALA A 446 32.06 -19.40 -2.29
CA ALA A 446 32.90 -18.66 -1.37
C ALA A 446 34.13 -19.49 -0.93
N GLU A 447 35.29 -18.84 -0.81
CA GLU A 447 36.52 -19.46 -0.34
C GLU A 447 36.43 -19.94 1.10
N MET A 448 35.56 -19.33 1.89
CA MET A 448 35.33 -19.63 3.31
C MET A 448 34.57 -20.93 3.58
N ILE A 449 33.94 -21.54 2.57
CA ILE A 449 33.19 -22.78 2.74
C ILE A 449 34.13 -23.91 3.14
N GLY A 450 33.80 -24.58 4.25
CA GLY A 450 34.55 -25.67 4.85
C GLY A 450 35.68 -25.18 5.78
N LYS A 451 35.87 -23.87 5.96
CA LYS A 451 36.77 -23.31 6.99
C LYS A 451 36.02 -23.18 8.31
N SER A 452 36.73 -23.34 9.42
CA SER A 452 36.21 -23.03 10.76
C SER A 452 36.20 -21.51 10.99
N VAL A 453 35.40 -21.04 11.96
CA VAL A 453 35.31 -19.62 12.32
C VAL A 453 36.69 -19.03 12.66
N VAL A 454 37.56 -19.77 13.33
CA VAL A 454 38.90 -19.33 13.65
C VAL A 454 39.76 -19.17 12.38
N GLU A 455 39.62 -20.09 11.42
CA GLU A 455 40.37 -20.08 10.17
C GLU A 455 39.99 -18.94 9.23
N LEU A 456 38.85 -18.26 9.48
CA LEU A 456 38.45 -17.09 8.68
C LEU A 456 39.34 -15.88 8.90
N GLY A 457 40.10 -15.83 10.01
CA GLY A 457 41.01 -14.73 10.31
C GLY A 457 40.33 -13.38 10.40
N LEU A 458 39.14 -13.32 11.01
CA LEU A 458 38.40 -12.08 11.17
C LEU A 458 39.19 -11.08 12.04
N PRO A 459 39.09 -9.75 11.77
CA PRO A 459 39.71 -8.72 12.61
C PRO A 459 39.32 -8.86 14.10
N GLY A 460 40.25 -8.56 15.01
CA GLY A 460 40.05 -8.79 16.45
C GLY A 460 38.83 -8.15 17.10
N ASP A 461 38.35 -7.05 16.52
CA ASP A 461 37.13 -6.34 16.99
C ASP A 461 35.85 -6.81 16.23
N SER A 462 35.83 -8.05 15.76
CA SER A 462 34.69 -8.64 15.08
C SER A 462 34.34 -9.99 15.66
N LEU A 463 33.04 -10.27 15.75
CA LEU A 463 32.49 -11.50 16.32
C LEU A 463 31.34 -12.00 15.47
N ILE A 464 31.38 -13.28 15.04
CA ILE A 464 30.18 -13.93 14.51
C ILE A 464 29.28 -14.29 15.71
N VAL A 465 28.15 -13.61 15.83
CA VAL A 465 27.22 -13.76 16.95
C VAL A 465 26.34 -14.99 16.76
N VAL A 466 25.86 -15.19 15.53
CA VAL A 466 24.95 -16.27 15.16
C VAL A 466 25.19 -16.69 13.71
N ILE A 467 25.07 -17.97 13.43
CA ILE A 467 25.02 -18.53 12.08
C ILE A 467 23.61 -19.07 11.88
N SER A 468 22.92 -18.62 10.85
CA SER A 468 21.65 -19.21 10.44
C SER A 468 21.90 -20.18 9.28
N ARG A 469 21.52 -21.44 9.46
CA ARG A 469 21.67 -22.55 8.52
C ARG A 469 20.34 -23.31 8.42
N ASN A 470 19.76 -23.39 7.25
CA ASN A 470 18.49 -24.10 7.02
C ASN A 470 17.34 -23.71 7.98
N ASP A 471 17.20 -22.43 8.29
CA ASP A 471 16.25 -21.85 9.23
C ASP A 471 16.53 -22.21 10.73
N GLU A 472 17.64 -22.87 11.05
CA GLU A 472 18.10 -23.11 12.43
C GLU A 472 19.20 -22.09 12.82
N TYR A 473 19.23 -21.72 14.10
CA TYR A 473 20.23 -20.79 14.63
C TYR A 473 21.31 -21.55 15.40
N ILE A 474 22.54 -21.39 14.94
CA ILE A 474 23.73 -21.99 15.54
C ILE A 474 24.52 -20.88 16.26
N VAL A 475 24.77 -21.07 17.55
CA VAL A 475 25.74 -20.23 18.27
C VAL A 475 27.13 -20.72 17.91
N PRO A 476 27.94 -19.94 17.14
CA PRO A 476 29.21 -20.42 16.64
C PRO A 476 30.25 -20.53 17.77
N SER A 477 31.05 -21.55 17.69
CA SER A 477 32.32 -21.66 18.39
C SER A 477 33.49 -21.50 17.40
N GLY A 478 34.69 -21.36 17.88
CA GLY A 478 35.88 -21.25 16.99
C GLY A 478 36.04 -22.43 16.02
N GLY A 479 35.56 -23.62 16.38
CA GLY A 479 35.57 -24.82 15.54
C GLY A 479 34.33 -25.01 14.65
N THR A 480 33.38 -24.10 14.66
CA THR A 480 32.17 -24.20 13.81
C THR A 480 32.55 -23.99 12.35
N TYR A 481 32.24 -24.95 11.47
CA TYR A 481 32.49 -24.84 10.03
C TYR A 481 31.41 -24.03 9.33
N ILE A 482 31.85 -23.26 8.33
CA ILE A 482 30.97 -22.44 7.48
C ILE A 482 30.52 -23.27 6.27
N GLU A 483 29.23 -23.25 5.98
CA GLU A 483 28.64 -23.92 4.82
C GLU A 483 28.09 -22.91 3.81
N ALA A 484 27.82 -23.42 2.60
CA ALA A 484 27.16 -22.62 1.57
C ALA A 484 25.75 -22.22 2.01
N ASN A 485 25.33 -21.00 1.71
CA ASN A 485 24.08 -20.40 2.15
C ASN A 485 23.92 -20.12 3.65
N ASP A 486 24.96 -20.33 4.46
CA ASP A 486 24.94 -19.81 5.81
C ASP A 486 24.73 -18.30 5.81
N THR A 487 23.92 -17.80 6.72
CA THR A 487 23.84 -16.38 7.00
C THR A 487 24.59 -16.08 8.28
N LEU A 488 25.67 -15.34 8.17
CA LEU A 488 26.54 -14.97 9.28
C LEU A 488 26.09 -13.62 9.85
N LEU A 489 25.72 -13.56 11.11
CA LEU A 489 25.46 -12.35 11.84
C LEU A 489 26.74 -11.90 12.53
N ILE A 490 27.37 -10.85 12.01
CA ILE A 490 28.68 -10.40 12.45
C ILE A 490 28.56 -9.05 13.15
N LEU A 491 29.02 -8.99 14.39
CA LEU A 491 29.24 -7.75 15.13
C LEU A 491 30.63 -7.22 14.75
N VAL A 492 30.70 -5.99 14.25
CA VAL A 492 31.94 -5.42 13.71
C VAL A 492 32.05 -3.93 13.97
N ASN A 493 33.26 -3.43 14.21
CA ASN A 493 33.56 -2.01 14.20
C ASN A 493 33.49 -1.45 12.78
N LYS A 494 32.89 -0.25 12.60
CA LYS A 494 32.75 0.43 11.29
C LYS A 494 34.06 0.50 10.51
N GLN A 495 35.20 0.65 11.20
CA GLN A 495 36.53 0.72 10.58
C GLN A 495 36.92 -0.60 9.92
N ASN A 496 36.51 -1.75 10.49
CA ASN A 496 36.84 -3.09 10.02
C ASN A 496 35.85 -3.66 8.99
N LEU A 497 34.77 -2.93 8.71
CA LEU A 497 33.74 -3.35 7.76
C LEU A 497 34.27 -3.65 6.34
N PRO A 498 35.21 -2.86 5.75
CA PRO A 498 35.75 -3.18 4.43
C PRO A 498 36.52 -4.50 4.43
N ALA A 499 37.33 -4.77 5.49
CA ALA A 499 38.12 -6.01 5.61
C ALA A 499 37.21 -7.25 5.71
N ILE A 500 36.12 -7.17 6.49
CA ILE A 500 35.14 -8.27 6.59
C ILE A 500 34.44 -8.50 5.26
N LYS A 501 34.02 -7.44 4.57
CA LYS A 501 33.42 -7.56 3.24
C LYS A 501 34.36 -8.26 2.27
N GLU A 502 35.64 -7.95 2.30
CA GLU A 502 36.63 -8.60 1.46
C GLU A 502 36.77 -10.10 1.80
N ILE A 503 36.88 -10.46 3.08
CA ILE A 503 37.01 -11.86 3.52
C ILE A 503 35.78 -12.68 3.08
N VAL A 504 34.55 -12.15 3.30
CA VAL A 504 33.31 -12.87 3.01
C VAL A 504 33.01 -12.92 1.50
N SER A 505 33.45 -11.95 0.72
CA SER A 505 33.22 -11.90 -0.74
C SER A 505 34.27 -12.65 -1.57
N ARG A 506 35.37 -13.15 -0.98
CA ARG A 506 36.34 -13.94 -1.71
C ARG A 506 35.74 -15.21 -2.28
N LEU A 507 35.83 -15.35 -3.59
CA LEU A 507 35.31 -16.51 -4.34
C LEU A 507 36.45 -17.45 -4.67
N LYS A 508 36.21 -18.76 -4.66
CA LYS A 508 37.13 -19.75 -5.17
C LYS A 508 37.34 -19.50 -6.67
N GLU A 509 38.59 -19.42 -7.13
CA GLU A 509 38.89 -19.45 -8.56
C GLU A 509 38.38 -20.78 -9.12
N ILE A 510 37.45 -20.71 -10.08
CA ILE A 510 36.97 -21.86 -10.82
C ILE A 510 38.10 -22.24 -11.77
N LYS A 511 38.84 -23.33 -11.45
CA LYS A 511 39.82 -23.96 -12.33
C LYS A 511 39.10 -24.74 -13.42
#